data_6f936c9092bf9c40a9930a9a596272f3
#
_entry.id   6f936c9092bf9c40a9930a9a596272f3
#
_cell.length_a   1.000
_cell.length_b   1.000
_cell.length_c   1.000
_cell.angle_alpha   90.00
_cell.angle_beta   90.00
_cell.angle_gamma   90.00
#
_symmetry.space_group_name_H-M   'P 1'
#
loop_
_entity.id
_entity.type
_entity.pdbx_description
1 polymer ?
#
loop_
_entity_poly.entity_id
_entity_poly.type
_entity_poly.pdbx_seq_one_letter_code
_entity_poly.pdbx_strand_id
1 'polypeptide(L)'
;MAGAELIGNEEMKEVMDVLETGVFMRYGFDKERQGIFKVKQFEEEFAQYCGSTYALGVTSGSSALKVALAAMGVGPGDEVIVPAFTFVATWEAVLEVGAIPVMGDIDAT
;
A
#
# COMPACT_ATOMS: atom_id res chain seq x y z
N MET A 1 -17.90 -4.80 -8.06
CA MET A 1 -16.63 -4.31 -7.46
C MET A 1 -15.85 -3.72 -8.61
N ALA A 2 -15.46 -2.44 -8.53
CA ALA A 2 -14.74 -1.81 -9.65
C ALA A 2 -13.42 -2.55 -9.93
N GLY A 3 -13.17 -2.86 -11.20
CA GLY A 3 -11.98 -3.60 -11.65
C GLY A 3 -12.11 -5.13 -11.66
N ALA A 4 -13.17 -5.72 -11.10
CA ALA A 4 -13.36 -7.17 -11.13
C ALA A 4 -13.52 -7.71 -12.56
N GLU A 5 -14.03 -6.90 -13.47
CA GLU A 5 -14.18 -7.17 -14.90
C GLU A 5 -12.83 -7.23 -15.66
N LEU A 6 -11.76 -6.74 -15.05
CA LEU A 6 -10.41 -6.77 -15.64
C LEU A 6 -9.62 -8.02 -15.23
N ILE A 7 -10.13 -8.79 -14.26
CA ILE A 7 -9.45 -10.00 -13.79
C ILE A 7 -9.67 -11.13 -14.80
N GLY A 8 -8.60 -11.61 -15.40
CA GLY A 8 -8.61 -12.61 -16.44
C GLY A 8 -7.53 -13.69 -16.25
N ASN A 9 -7.14 -14.29 -17.35
CA ASN A 9 -6.16 -15.37 -17.36
C ASN A 9 -4.75 -14.91 -16.94
N GLU A 10 -4.42 -13.65 -17.17
CA GLU A 10 -3.12 -13.07 -16.84
C GLU A 10 -2.97 -13.00 -15.32
N GLU A 11 -3.96 -12.46 -14.61
CA GLU A 11 -3.96 -12.37 -13.15
C GLU A 11 -4.02 -13.76 -12.51
N MET A 12 -4.83 -14.67 -13.08
CA MET A 12 -4.89 -16.06 -12.61
C MET A 12 -3.53 -16.75 -12.72
N LYS A 13 -2.80 -16.53 -13.82
CA LYS A 13 -1.45 -17.07 -13.99
C LYS A 13 -0.49 -16.57 -12.93
N GLU A 14 -0.49 -15.25 -12.66
CA GLU A 14 0.38 -14.64 -11.65
C GLU A 14 0.13 -15.21 -10.25
N VAL A 15 -1.14 -15.47 -9.93
CA VAL A 15 -1.53 -16.10 -8.65
C VAL A 15 -1.08 -17.57 -8.62
N MET A 16 -1.29 -18.33 -9.71
CA MET A 16 -0.90 -19.73 -9.79
C MET A 16 0.60 -19.90 -9.66
N ASP A 17 1.41 -19.06 -10.30
CA ASP A 17 2.87 -19.09 -10.16
C ASP A 17 3.30 -19.04 -8.68
N VAL A 18 2.63 -18.22 -7.86
CA VAL A 18 2.92 -18.14 -6.41
C VAL A 18 2.45 -19.39 -5.67
N LEU A 19 1.23 -19.88 -5.99
CA LEU A 19 0.67 -21.08 -5.36
C LEU A 19 1.55 -22.32 -5.61
N GLU A 20 2.11 -22.45 -6.80
CA GLU A 20 3.01 -23.56 -7.17
C GLU A 20 4.31 -23.56 -6.36
N THR A 21 4.81 -22.38 -5.96
CA THR A 21 5.98 -22.30 -5.07
C THR A 21 5.67 -22.70 -3.64
N GLY A 22 4.42 -22.57 -3.19
CA GLY A 22 3.98 -22.75 -1.81
C GLY A 22 4.52 -21.67 -0.85
N VAL A 23 5.16 -20.60 -1.37
CA VAL A 23 5.78 -19.55 -0.55
C VAL A 23 4.97 -18.25 -0.65
N PHE A 24 4.24 -17.93 0.42
CA PHE A 24 3.39 -16.73 0.53
C PHE A 24 4.03 -15.58 1.30
N MET A 25 5.24 -15.77 1.81
CA MET A 25 5.98 -14.74 2.56
C MET A 25 6.68 -13.77 1.60
N ARG A 26 6.85 -12.51 2.02
CA ARG A 26 7.47 -11.48 1.19
C ARG A 26 8.97 -11.74 0.92
N TYR A 27 9.69 -12.33 1.87
CA TYR A 27 11.15 -12.54 1.81
C TYR A 27 11.53 -13.94 2.29
N GLY A 28 12.78 -14.33 2.02
CA GLY A 28 13.29 -15.66 2.32
C GLY A 28 12.83 -16.73 1.34
N PHE A 29 13.24 -17.96 1.59
CA PHE A 29 12.88 -19.14 0.80
C PHE A 29 13.30 -19.06 -0.67
N ASP A 30 14.50 -18.55 -0.94
CA ASP A 30 14.97 -18.26 -2.32
C ASP A 30 15.01 -19.51 -3.20
N LYS A 31 15.30 -20.68 -2.62
CA LYS A 31 15.33 -21.96 -3.35
C LYS A 31 13.93 -22.41 -3.74
N GLU A 32 12.99 -22.35 -2.80
CA GLU A 32 11.61 -22.78 -2.99
C GLU A 32 10.86 -21.85 -3.95
N ARG A 33 11.20 -20.56 -3.94
CA ARG A 33 10.59 -19.55 -4.85
C ARG A 33 11.02 -19.69 -6.31
N GLN A 34 12.10 -20.35 -6.60
CA GLN A 34 12.60 -20.54 -7.99
C GLN A 34 12.70 -19.23 -8.78
N GLY A 35 13.03 -18.11 -8.12
CA GLY A 35 13.10 -16.78 -8.71
C GLY A 35 11.77 -16.01 -8.82
N ILE A 36 10.68 -16.54 -8.29
CA ILE A 36 9.35 -15.92 -8.34
C ILE A 36 9.16 -14.99 -7.13
N PHE A 37 9.25 -13.67 -7.36
CA PHE A 37 9.11 -12.63 -6.35
C PHE A 37 8.12 -11.56 -6.81
N LYS A 38 6.84 -11.93 -6.96
CA LYS A 38 5.80 -11.07 -7.58
C LYS A 38 5.65 -9.70 -6.90
N VAL A 39 5.68 -9.65 -5.57
CA VAL A 39 5.57 -8.37 -4.84
C VAL A 39 6.79 -7.48 -5.11
N LYS A 40 8.00 -8.04 -5.12
CA LYS A 40 9.21 -7.29 -5.42
C LYS A 40 9.17 -6.75 -6.85
N GLN A 41 8.79 -7.56 -7.81
CA GLN A 41 8.63 -7.15 -9.20
C GLN A 41 7.60 -6.01 -9.31
N PHE A 42 6.45 -6.15 -8.67
CA PHE A 42 5.43 -5.09 -8.62
C PHE A 42 5.98 -3.78 -8.06
N GLU A 43 6.74 -3.84 -6.96
CA GLU A 43 7.32 -2.65 -6.33
C GLU A 43 8.32 -1.95 -7.25
N GLU A 44 9.15 -2.70 -7.94
CA GLU A 44 10.13 -2.17 -8.90
C GLU A 44 9.42 -1.49 -10.09
N GLU A 45 8.45 -2.16 -10.69
CA GLU A 45 7.66 -1.63 -11.81
C GLU A 45 6.83 -0.42 -11.41
N PHE A 46 6.20 -0.46 -10.24
CA PHE A 46 5.37 0.64 -9.74
C PHE A 46 6.22 1.87 -9.36
N ALA A 47 7.40 1.68 -8.76
CA ALA A 47 8.34 2.76 -8.52
C ALA A 47 8.75 3.44 -9.84
N GLN A 48 9.08 2.66 -10.85
CA GLN A 48 9.42 3.17 -12.18
C GLN A 48 8.25 3.93 -12.81
N TYR A 49 7.04 3.38 -12.74
CA TYR A 49 5.83 4.01 -13.27
C TYR A 49 5.55 5.37 -12.62
N CYS A 50 5.71 5.48 -11.31
CA CYS A 50 5.53 6.71 -10.54
C CYS A 50 6.71 7.68 -10.62
N GLY A 51 7.84 7.29 -11.20
CA GLY A 51 9.08 8.08 -11.20
C GLY A 51 9.70 8.22 -9.80
N SER A 52 9.41 7.30 -8.89
CA SER A 52 9.96 7.26 -7.54
C SER A 52 11.17 6.32 -7.45
N THR A 53 12.01 6.52 -6.44
CA THR A 53 13.17 5.63 -6.22
C THR A 53 12.74 4.27 -5.67
N TYR A 54 11.69 4.25 -4.85
CA TYR A 54 11.21 3.05 -4.17
C TYR A 54 9.69 3.00 -4.14
N ALA A 55 9.15 1.80 -4.07
CA ALA A 55 7.76 1.53 -3.71
C ALA A 55 7.72 0.37 -2.70
N LEU A 56 6.71 0.36 -1.88
CA LEU A 56 6.47 -0.69 -0.87
C LEU A 56 5.03 -1.18 -0.98
N GLY A 57 4.86 -2.45 -1.29
CA GLY A 57 3.56 -3.11 -1.26
C GLY A 57 3.11 -3.37 0.19
N VAL A 58 1.90 -2.95 0.51
CA VAL A 58 1.25 -3.16 1.81
C VAL A 58 -0.12 -3.80 1.61
N THR A 59 -0.75 -4.24 2.69
CA THR A 59 -1.98 -5.04 2.65
C THR A 59 -3.25 -4.24 2.31
N SER A 60 -3.21 -2.92 2.45
CA SER A 60 -4.36 -2.05 2.16
C SER A 60 -3.94 -0.58 2.01
N GLY A 61 -4.81 0.25 1.44
CA GLY A 61 -4.61 1.70 1.38
C GLY A 61 -4.53 2.35 2.76
N SER A 62 -5.32 1.87 3.73
CA SER A 62 -5.23 2.34 5.13
C SER A 62 -3.86 2.05 5.72
N SER A 63 -3.33 0.84 5.49
CA SER A 63 -1.97 0.49 5.92
C SER A 63 -0.91 1.35 5.22
N ALA A 64 -1.12 1.73 3.96
CA ALA A 64 -0.21 2.60 3.23
C ALA A 64 -0.10 3.98 3.88
N LEU A 65 -1.24 4.59 4.22
CA LEU A 65 -1.28 5.89 4.90
C LEU A 65 -0.59 5.84 6.26
N LYS A 66 -0.90 4.82 7.07
CA LYS A 66 -0.27 4.63 8.37
C LYS A 66 1.25 4.46 8.27
N VAL A 67 1.72 3.60 7.37
CA VAL A 67 3.16 3.37 7.16
C VAL A 67 3.84 4.64 6.68
N ALA A 68 3.22 5.41 5.78
CA ALA A 68 3.77 6.67 5.29
C ALA A 68 3.91 7.72 6.42
N LEU A 69 2.88 7.88 7.24
CA LEU A 69 2.93 8.80 8.40
C LEU A 69 4.02 8.39 9.39
N ALA A 70 4.07 7.10 9.74
CA ALA A 70 5.09 6.59 10.66
C ALA A 70 6.52 6.74 10.09
N ALA A 71 6.70 6.52 8.79
CA ALA A 71 8.00 6.70 8.13
C ALA A 71 8.48 8.16 8.11
N MET A 72 7.54 9.12 8.10
CA MET A 72 7.85 10.55 8.23
C MET A 72 8.10 10.98 9.69
N GLY A 73 7.96 10.07 10.65
CA GLY A 73 8.16 10.36 12.08
C GLY A 73 6.94 10.98 12.76
N VAL A 74 5.78 10.98 12.11
CA VAL A 74 4.53 11.49 12.69
C VAL A 74 4.06 10.55 13.80
N GLY A 75 3.72 11.14 14.96
CA GLY A 75 3.32 10.37 16.15
C GLY A 75 2.63 11.22 17.23
N PRO A 76 2.62 10.74 18.47
CA PRO A 76 1.95 11.41 19.58
C PRO A 76 2.44 12.85 19.79
N GLY A 77 1.50 13.80 19.79
CA GLY A 77 1.76 15.23 19.95
C GLY A 77 1.86 16.01 18.64
N ASP A 78 1.91 15.33 17.50
CA ASP A 78 1.87 15.96 16.19
C ASP A 78 0.42 16.23 15.75
N GLU A 79 0.25 17.26 14.93
CA GLU A 79 -1.00 17.59 14.25
C GLU A 79 -0.85 17.37 12.74
N VAL A 80 -1.85 16.72 12.14
CA VAL A 80 -1.89 16.45 10.69
C VAL A 80 -3.16 17.05 10.10
N ILE A 81 -3.00 17.96 9.15
CA ILE A 81 -4.14 18.54 8.43
C ILE A 81 -4.69 17.50 7.45
N VAL A 82 -5.98 17.24 7.56
CA VAL A 82 -6.72 16.32 6.71
C VAL A 82 -7.95 17.00 6.11
N PRO A 83 -8.41 16.62 4.91
CA PRO A 83 -9.64 17.16 4.35
C PRO A 83 -10.85 16.86 5.23
N ALA A 84 -11.77 17.81 5.40
CA ALA A 84 -13.02 17.58 6.12
C ALA A 84 -13.94 16.60 5.38
N PHE A 85 -13.89 16.60 4.04
CA PHE A 85 -14.63 15.66 3.20
C PHE A 85 -13.67 14.65 2.55
N THR A 86 -13.56 13.48 3.14
CA THR A 86 -12.68 12.40 2.67
C THR A 86 -13.19 11.05 3.16
N PHE A 87 -12.61 9.98 2.64
CA PHE A 87 -12.83 8.64 3.19
C PHE A 87 -12.24 8.52 4.60
N VAL A 88 -12.95 7.83 5.48
CA VAL A 88 -12.63 7.69 6.91
C VAL A 88 -11.18 7.28 7.19
N ALA A 89 -10.61 6.41 6.36
CA ALA A 89 -9.22 5.94 6.53
C ALA A 89 -8.17 7.06 6.53
N THR A 90 -8.49 8.24 5.95
CA THR A 90 -7.54 9.36 5.90
C THR A 90 -7.21 9.88 7.29
N TRP A 91 -8.19 10.10 8.13
CA TRP A 91 -7.96 10.58 9.49
C TRP A 91 -7.84 9.45 10.53
N GLU A 92 -8.38 8.25 10.24
CA GLU A 92 -8.07 7.06 11.04
C GLU A 92 -6.57 6.73 11.05
N ALA A 93 -5.90 6.84 9.90
CA ALA A 93 -4.45 6.62 9.82
C ALA A 93 -3.65 7.59 10.70
N VAL A 94 -4.11 8.85 10.84
CA VAL A 94 -3.50 9.84 11.74
C VAL A 94 -3.68 9.42 13.20
N LEU A 95 -4.89 9.01 13.57
CA LEU A 95 -5.17 8.50 14.92
C LEU A 95 -4.37 7.23 15.25
N GLU A 96 -4.22 6.33 14.27
CA GLU A 96 -3.48 5.09 14.46
C GLU A 96 -1.98 5.28 14.74
N VAL A 97 -1.38 6.38 14.27
CA VAL A 97 -0.01 6.74 14.64
C VAL A 97 0.07 7.57 15.91
N GLY A 98 -1.07 7.86 16.55
CA GLY A 98 -1.17 8.62 17.80
C GLY A 98 -1.15 10.13 17.61
N ALA A 99 -1.23 10.63 16.39
CA ALA A 99 -1.29 12.05 16.08
C ALA A 99 -2.72 12.59 16.11
N ILE A 100 -2.89 13.90 16.03
CA ILE A 100 -4.17 14.61 16.09
C ILE A 100 -4.58 15.04 14.69
N PRO A 101 -5.70 14.53 14.13
CA PRO A 101 -6.21 15.02 12.84
C PRO A 101 -6.84 16.41 13.01
N VAL A 102 -6.38 17.37 12.25
CA VAL A 102 -6.94 18.73 12.15
C VAL A 102 -7.70 18.85 10.83
N MET A 103 -9.01 19.06 10.93
CA MET A 103 -9.86 19.15 9.74
C MET A 103 -9.61 20.46 9.00
N GLY A 104 -9.16 20.35 7.76
CA GLY A 104 -9.08 21.47 6.81
C GLY A 104 -10.33 21.52 5.95
N ASP A 105 -10.82 22.73 5.67
CA ASP A 105 -11.92 22.91 4.73
C ASP A 105 -11.50 22.59 3.30
N ILE A 106 -12.47 22.33 2.45
CA ILE A 106 -12.25 22.03 1.03
C ILE A 106 -12.90 23.11 0.17
N ASP A 107 -12.28 23.40 -0.97
CA ASP A 107 -12.89 24.27 -1.97
C ASP A 107 -13.87 23.46 -2.85
N ALA A 108 -14.93 24.10 -3.30
CA ALA A 108 -15.93 23.51 -4.17
C ALA A 108 -15.57 23.59 -5.67
N THR A 109 -14.40 24.19 -6.03
CA THR A 109 -13.92 24.37 -7.41
C THR A 109 -12.86 23.36 -7.81
#